data_1249e1e02d3626281929069c48c42fda
#
_entry.id   1249e1e02d3626281929069c48c42fda
#
_cell.length_a   1.000
_cell.length_b   1.000
_cell.length_c   1.000
_cell.angle_alpha   90.00
_cell.angle_beta   90.00
_cell.angle_gamma   90.00
#
_symmetry.space_group_name_H-M   'P 1'
#
loop_
_entity.id
_entity.type
_entity.pdbx_description
1 polymer ?
#
loop_
_entity_poly.entity_id
_entity_poly.type
_entity_poly.pdbx_seq_one_letter_code
_entity_poly.pdbx_strand_id
1 'polypeptide(L)'
;KKPDDPLPVSATPNTVGLESNMTEASATPANTQYPNTFVLKRAVPIPSLNLTVEEYEHPGTGACHLHLNSDSAENVFMVALRTVPEDSTGVAHILEHTALCGSERYPVRDPFFMMLRRSLNTFMNAFTSSDWTAYPFATQNRKDFGNLLDVYLDAVFFSRLDPLDFAQEGHRVEFENDDSSQPLVFKGVVFNEMKGAMSSTPSVLWDRLCHELFPSNTYHFNSGGDPEHIPDLTYQELRDFYAEHYHPSNAIFLTFGDIPATDHQQVFESAVLQRFKALGRRIEVKLEQPFVTPHRASHPYAIDADEGTVKKTHHIMGWKLGESADLTAMLEAQLVSAVLMENSASPLMHYLETTPLGTSPSPLCGLEESMREMVFCCGIEGSEAEHAEAFEAEVLACIQQVAADGIDEEKIDAILRQIELHQREVSGDGMPYGLDLMLRALDAATHYGDAVAALDLEPVIATLRERVKDRDYLPRLIRRLLLDNPHRVRLVVTPDTGLADIRESAETARLAEMKENLSSEHTAEILDL
;
A
#
# COMPACT_ATOMS: atom_id res chain seq x y z
N LYS A 1 -7.62 -1.82 58.68
CA LYS A 1 -8.84 -2.11 59.45
C LYS A 1 -9.94 -2.47 58.46
N LYS A 2 -10.26 -3.73 58.38
CA LYS A 2 -11.55 -4.40 58.14
C LYS A 2 -12.34 -4.36 59.47
N PRO A 3 -13.60 -4.75 59.59
CA PRO A 3 -14.51 -5.44 58.68
C PRO A 3 -16.01 -5.07 58.81
N ASP A 4 -16.84 -5.83 58.14
CA ASP A 4 -18.08 -6.54 58.48
C ASP A 4 -19.40 -6.05 57.86
N ASP A 5 -19.92 -6.90 57.02
CA ASP A 5 -21.21 -7.55 56.72
C ASP A 5 -22.38 -7.43 57.72
N PRO A 6 -23.61 -7.98 57.45
CA PRO A 6 -24.37 -8.18 56.22
C PRO A 6 -25.91 -7.93 56.37
N LEU A 7 -26.65 -8.01 55.23
CA LEU A 7 -28.04 -8.45 54.98
C LEU A 7 -29.21 -8.09 55.92
N PRO A 8 -30.49 -7.98 55.49
CA PRO A 8 -31.26 -9.13 55.06
C PRO A 8 -32.28 -8.99 53.90
N VAL A 9 -32.59 -10.15 53.39
CA VAL A 9 -33.62 -10.74 52.54
C VAL A 9 -35.08 -10.40 52.89
N SER A 10 -35.92 -10.45 51.82
CA SER A 10 -37.28 -10.98 51.66
C SER A 10 -38.38 -9.96 51.27
N ALA A 11 -38.99 -10.17 50.13
CA ALA A 11 -40.30 -10.84 50.00
C ALA A 11 -40.84 -10.74 48.58
N THR A 12 -41.09 -11.85 47.93
CA THR A 12 -42.17 -12.07 46.94
C THR A 12 -43.51 -12.23 47.69
N PRO A 13 -44.73 -12.17 47.12
CA PRO A 13 -45.12 -12.51 45.73
C PRO A 13 -46.24 -11.58 45.15
N ASN A 14 -46.55 -11.67 43.85
CA ASN A 14 -47.87 -12.08 43.40
C ASN A 14 -47.95 -12.21 41.87
N THR A 15 -48.28 -13.39 41.44
CA THR A 15 -48.74 -13.81 40.12
C THR A 15 -50.09 -13.23 39.79
N VAL A 16 -50.20 -12.57 38.61
CA VAL A 16 -51.43 -12.48 37.85
C VAL A 16 -51.16 -12.93 36.43
N GLY A 17 -51.77 -14.03 36.04
CA GLY A 17 -51.67 -14.60 34.72
C GLY A 17 -52.43 -13.75 33.70
N LEU A 18 -51.82 -13.63 32.53
CA LEU A 18 -52.48 -13.33 31.28
C LEU A 18 -51.93 -14.29 30.22
N GLU A 19 -52.74 -15.31 29.95
CA GLU A 19 -52.60 -16.14 28.76
C GLU A 19 -52.82 -15.26 27.53
N SER A 20 -51.81 -15.11 26.68
CA SER A 20 -51.99 -14.67 25.32
C SER A 20 -51.23 -15.61 24.40
N ASN A 21 -51.97 -16.25 23.54
CA ASN A 21 -51.56 -17.14 22.46
C ASN A 21 -50.35 -16.57 21.70
N MET A 22 -49.20 -17.15 21.87
CA MET A 22 -48.11 -17.03 20.91
C MET A 22 -48.20 -18.21 19.94
N THR A 23 -48.76 -17.93 18.78
CA THR A 23 -48.56 -18.74 17.61
C THR A 23 -47.07 -18.69 17.24
N GLU A 24 -46.39 -19.81 17.41
CA GLU A 24 -45.05 -20.05 16.89
C GLU A 24 -45.09 -19.91 15.36
N ALA A 25 -44.60 -18.77 14.87
CA ALA A 25 -44.15 -18.67 13.48
C ALA A 25 -42.66 -19.03 13.48
N SER A 26 -42.36 -20.30 13.45
CA SER A 26 -41.09 -20.86 13.03
C SER A 26 -40.90 -20.56 11.54
N ALA A 27 -40.42 -19.38 11.21
CA ALA A 27 -39.84 -19.09 9.92
C ALA A 27 -38.34 -19.40 10.00
N THR A 28 -37.98 -20.65 9.73
CA THR A 28 -36.63 -20.99 9.25
C THR A 28 -36.41 -20.14 8.00
N PRO A 29 -35.37 -19.31 7.91
CA PRO A 29 -35.07 -18.61 6.68
C PRO A 29 -34.82 -19.68 5.62
N ALA A 30 -35.60 -19.63 4.54
CA ALA A 30 -35.37 -20.46 3.39
C ALA A 30 -33.91 -20.29 2.97
N ASN A 31 -33.18 -21.38 2.99
CA ASN A 31 -31.84 -21.49 2.46
C ASN A 31 -31.93 -21.27 0.95
N THR A 32 -31.96 -20.02 0.52
CA THR A 32 -31.87 -19.64 -0.89
C THR A 32 -30.39 -19.85 -1.24
N GLN A 33 -30.09 -21.07 -1.64
CA GLN A 33 -28.79 -21.45 -2.17
C GLN A 33 -28.64 -20.71 -3.50
N TYR A 34 -27.94 -19.58 -3.48
CA TYR A 34 -27.53 -18.89 -4.72
C TYR A 34 -26.66 -19.87 -5.50
N PRO A 35 -26.89 -20.05 -6.81
CA PRO A 35 -25.99 -20.87 -7.61
C PRO A 35 -24.58 -20.34 -7.50
N ASN A 36 -23.60 -21.23 -7.32
CA ASN A 36 -22.20 -20.82 -7.35
C ASN A 36 -21.87 -20.29 -8.75
N THR A 37 -21.66 -18.99 -8.85
CA THR A 37 -21.41 -18.29 -10.11
C THR A 37 -19.92 -18.21 -10.46
N PHE A 38 -19.04 -18.51 -9.49
CA PHE A 38 -17.60 -18.54 -9.73
C PHE A 38 -17.16 -19.81 -10.44
N VAL A 39 -16.22 -19.67 -11.36
CA VAL A 39 -15.61 -20.77 -12.11
C VAL A 39 -14.19 -20.97 -11.62
N LEU A 40 -13.89 -22.20 -11.15
CA LEU A 40 -12.52 -22.58 -10.79
C LEU A 40 -11.66 -22.61 -12.05
N LYS A 41 -10.58 -21.82 -12.06
CA LYS A 41 -9.58 -21.79 -13.13
C LYS A 41 -8.51 -22.86 -12.89
N ARG A 42 -8.02 -22.95 -11.66
CA ARG A 42 -7.00 -23.92 -11.23
C ARG A 42 -7.00 -24.06 -9.70
N ALA A 43 -6.52 -25.22 -9.24
CA ALA A 43 -6.19 -25.45 -7.84
C ALA A 43 -4.78 -26.05 -7.81
N VAL A 44 -3.88 -25.39 -7.09
CA VAL A 44 -2.45 -25.73 -7.04
C VAL A 44 -2.04 -25.96 -5.59
N PRO A 45 -1.66 -27.21 -5.21
CA PRO A 45 -1.09 -27.46 -3.90
C PRO A 45 0.32 -26.86 -3.82
N ILE A 46 0.61 -26.16 -2.71
CA ILE A 46 1.94 -25.65 -2.37
C ILE A 46 2.39 -26.32 -1.07
N PRO A 47 3.09 -27.46 -1.18
CA PRO A 47 3.48 -28.24 -0.01
C PRO A 47 4.36 -27.49 1.00
N SER A 48 5.23 -26.60 0.52
CA SER A 48 6.13 -25.78 1.34
C SER A 48 5.37 -24.83 2.27
N LEU A 49 4.15 -24.42 1.91
CA LEU A 49 3.27 -23.55 2.69
C LEU A 49 2.10 -24.30 3.36
N ASN A 50 2.02 -25.62 3.17
CA ASN A 50 0.94 -26.48 3.67
C ASN A 50 -0.47 -25.98 3.33
N LEU A 51 -0.67 -25.55 2.08
CA LEU A 51 -1.96 -25.05 1.58
C LEU A 51 -2.19 -25.41 0.10
N THR A 52 -3.41 -25.19 -0.34
CA THR A 52 -3.78 -25.23 -1.76
C THR A 52 -4.30 -23.87 -2.18
N VAL A 53 -3.74 -23.29 -3.24
CA VAL A 53 -4.25 -22.04 -3.82
C VAL A 53 -5.28 -22.38 -4.88
N GLU A 54 -6.49 -21.86 -4.70
CA GLU A 54 -7.61 -22.00 -5.62
C GLU A 54 -7.88 -20.65 -6.28
N GLU A 55 -7.78 -20.59 -7.59
CA GLU A 55 -8.03 -19.38 -8.37
C GLU A 55 -9.39 -19.50 -9.09
N TYR A 56 -10.24 -18.52 -8.85
CA TYR A 56 -11.59 -18.44 -9.41
C TYR A 56 -11.82 -17.13 -10.16
N GLU A 57 -12.74 -17.19 -11.11
CA GLU A 57 -13.24 -16.02 -11.82
C GLU A 57 -14.76 -15.98 -11.77
N HIS A 58 -15.34 -14.80 -11.53
CA HIS A 58 -16.77 -14.56 -11.65
C HIS A 58 -17.11 -14.09 -13.06
N PRO A 59 -17.77 -14.93 -13.91
CA PRO A 59 -18.01 -14.59 -15.32
C PRO A 59 -18.86 -13.33 -15.54
N GLY A 60 -19.76 -13.02 -14.60
CA GLY A 60 -20.66 -11.87 -14.70
C GLY A 60 -19.98 -10.52 -14.55
N THR A 61 -18.94 -10.44 -13.74
CA THR A 61 -18.21 -9.18 -13.48
C THR A 61 -16.73 -9.25 -13.87
N GLY A 62 -16.15 -10.44 -14.02
CA GLY A 62 -14.72 -10.64 -14.19
C GLY A 62 -13.93 -10.54 -12.88
N ALA A 63 -14.61 -10.51 -11.72
CA ALA A 63 -13.94 -10.48 -10.42
C ALA A 63 -13.08 -11.73 -10.22
N CYS A 64 -11.86 -11.54 -9.71
CA CYS A 64 -10.95 -12.61 -9.33
C CYS A 64 -11.13 -12.97 -7.85
N HIS A 65 -11.13 -14.25 -7.51
CA HIS A 65 -11.05 -14.72 -6.14
C HIS A 65 -9.90 -15.72 -6.00
N LEU A 66 -8.93 -15.39 -5.17
CA LEU A 66 -7.83 -16.26 -4.76
C LEU A 66 -8.13 -16.77 -3.35
N HIS A 67 -8.34 -18.07 -3.23
CA HIS A 67 -8.55 -18.73 -1.94
C HIS A 67 -7.33 -19.57 -1.58
N LEU A 68 -6.69 -19.21 -0.47
CA LEU A 68 -5.57 -19.92 0.11
C LEU A 68 -6.14 -20.93 1.13
N ASN A 69 -6.52 -22.10 0.64
CA ASN A 69 -7.18 -23.14 1.43
C ASN A 69 -6.18 -23.81 2.38
N SER A 70 -6.40 -23.64 3.67
CA SER A 70 -5.54 -24.10 4.77
C SER A 70 -6.41 -24.68 5.89
N ASP A 71 -5.83 -25.50 6.76
CA ASP A 71 -6.46 -26.02 7.97
C ASP A 71 -6.41 -25.01 9.15
N SER A 72 -5.94 -23.80 8.92
CA SER A 72 -5.88 -22.75 9.93
C SER A 72 -7.27 -22.29 10.34
N ALA A 73 -7.50 -22.24 11.67
CA ALA A 73 -8.72 -21.67 12.25
C ALA A 73 -8.74 -20.13 12.20
N GLU A 74 -7.60 -19.46 11.99
CA GLU A 74 -7.54 -18.04 11.71
C GLU A 74 -7.89 -17.82 10.25
N ASN A 75 -9.05 -17.21 10.02
CA ASN A 75 -9.51 -16.88 8.69
C ASN A 75 -9.21 -15.41 8.38
N VAL A 76 -8.69 -15.17 7.19
CA VAL A 76 -8.33 -13.83 6.69
C VAL A 76 -9.14 -13.53 5.44
N PHE A 77 -9.63 -12.31 5.36
CA PHE A 77 -10.22 -11.72 4.17
C PHE A 77 -9.45 -10.49 3.77
N MET A 78 -9.29 -10.26 2.49
CA MET A 78 -8.85 -9.01 1.92
C MET A 78 -9.55 -8.78 0.58
N VAL A 79 -10.02 -7.58 0.35
CA VAL A 79 -10.36 -7.10 -0.99
C VAL A 79 -9.40 -5.99 -1.36
N ALA A 80 -8.76 -6.15 -2.50
CA ALA A 80 -7.85 -5.16 -3.06
C ALA A 80 -8.40 -4.63 -4.38
N LEU A 81 -8.25 -3.33 -4.58
CA LEU A 81 -8.68 -2.61 -5.77
C LEU A 81 -7.46 -1.93 -6.38
N ARG A 82 -7.32 -2.01 -7.70
CA ARG A 82 -6.31 -1.19 -8.38
C ARG A 82 -6.77 0.26 -8.33
N THR A 83 -5.99 1.11 -7.70
CA THR A 83 -6.23 2.55 -7.58
C THR A 83 -5.05 3.28 -8.22
N VAL A 84 -5.29 3.91 -9.37
CA VAL A 84 -4.24 4.50 -10.21
C VAL A 84 -4.49 6.01 -10.30
N PRO A 85 -3.97 6.81 -9.34
CA PRO A 85 -4.12 8.26 -9.37
C PRO A 85 -3.33 8.89 -10.52
N GLU A 86 -3.83 10.02 -11.03
CA GLU A 86 -3.21 10.78 -12.11
C GLU A 86 -2.65 12.14 -11.63
N ASP A 87 -2.65 12.36 -10.33
CA ASP A 87 -2.14 13.57 -9.67
C ASP A 87 -1.69 13.29 -8.22
N SER A 88 -1.19 14.30 -7.53
CA SER A 88 -0.74 14.24 -6.14
C SER A 88 -1.77 14.76 -5.13
N THR A 89 -3.07 14.76 -5.46
CA THR A 89 -4.14 15.19 -4.53
C THR A 89 -4.42 14.20 -3.41
N GLY A 90 -3.86 12.98 -3.51
CA GLY A 90 -4.10 11.93 -2.51
C GLY A 90 -5.49 11.33 -2.58
N VAL A 91 -6.15 11.39 -3.73
CA VAL A 91 -7.52 10.90 -3.93
C VAL A 91 -7.71 9.45 -3.48
N ALA A 92 -6.73 8.56 -3.75
CA ALA A 92 -6.79 7.17 -3.34
C ALA A 92 -6.72 6.99 -1.81
N HIS A 93 -5.86 7.75 -1.15
CA HIS A 93 -5.68 7.73 0.31
C HIS A 93 -6.90 8.35 1.04
N ILE A 94 -7.37 9.49 0.57
CA ILE A 94 -8.59 10.11 1.14
C ILE A 94 -9.80 9.19 0.94
N LEU A 95 -9.87 8.49 -0.18
CA LEU A 95 -10.94 7.53 -0.45
C LEU A 95 -10.84 6.30 0.46
N GLU A 96 -9.63 5.81 0.78
CA GLU A 96 -9.44 4.75 1.77
C GLU A 96 -10.12 5.09 3.09
N HIS A 97 -9.85 6.28 3.62
CA HIS A 97 -10.45 6.77 4.86
C HIS A 97 -11.96 6.93 4.73
N THR A 98 -12.43 7.64 3.71
CA THR A 98 -13.85 7.97 3.55
C THR A 98 -14.73 6.77 3.21
N ALA A 99 -14.19 5.74 2.53
CA ALA A 99 -14.94 4.52 2.24
C ALA A 99 -15.40 3.78 3.51
N LEU A 100 -14.65 3.91 4.60
CA LEU A 100 -14.92 3.23 5.87
C LEU A 100 -15.80 4.07 6.83
N CYS A 101 -16.15 5.31 6.48
CA CYS A 101 -16.91 6.21 7.36
C CYS A 101 -18.40 5.91 7.43
N GLY A 102 -18.95 5.15 6.47
CA GLY A 102 -20.36 4.74 6.46
C GLY A 102 -20.81 4.24 5.08
N SER A 103 -21.78 3.34 5.08
CA SER A 103 -22.22 2.66 3.88
C SER A 103 -23.74 2.54 3.78
N GLU A 104 -24.24 1.94 2.69
CA GLU A 104 -25.66 1.84 2.40
C GLU A 104 -26.42 1.08 3.51
N ARG A 105 -25.92 -0.08 3.94
CA ARG A 105 -26.52 -0.91 5.00
C ARG A 105 -26.11 -0.50 6.42
N TYR A 106 -24.97 0.15 6.55
CA TYR A 106 -24.43 0.62 7.81
C TYR A 106 -24.24 2.14 7.80
N PRO A 107 -25.35 2.91 7.79
CA PRO A 107 -25.35 4.37 7.67
C PRO A 107 -25.02 5.04 9.02
N VAL A 108 -24.02 4.53 9.70
CA VAL A 108 -23.51 5.05 10.97
C VAL A 108 -22.12 5.60 10.74
N ARG A 109 -21.75 6.61 11.52
CA ARG A 109 -20.40 7.15 11.45
C ARG A 109 -19.40 6.14 12.01
N ASP A 110 -18.31 5.94 11.30
CA ASP A 110 -17.16 5.14 11.69
C ASP A 110 -17.49 3.67 12.09
N PRO A 111 -18.21 2.91 11.26
CA PRO A 111 -18.49 1.50 11.54
C PRO A 111 -17.21 0.67 11.71
N PHE A 112 -16.14 1.05 11.01
CA PHE A 112 -14.82 0.43 11.12
C PHE A 112 -14.25 0.53 12.54
N PHE A 113 -14.18 1.75 13.12
CA PHE A 113 -13.67 1.93 14.49
C PHE A 113 -14.57 1.30 15.55
N MET A 114 -15.87 1.22 15.28
CA MET A 114 -16.79 0.47 16.15
C MET A 114 -16.47 -1.02 16.16
N MET A 115 -16.21 -1.61 14.99
CA MET A 115 -15.86 -3.03 14.85
C MET A 115 -14.47 -3.31 15.42
N LEU A 116 -13.49 -2.46 15.18
CA LEU A 116 -12.14 -2.58 15.74
C LEU A 116 -12.15 -2.76 17.27
N ARG A 117 -13.07 -2.09 17.96
CA ARG A 117 -13.19 -2.13 19.43
C ARG A 117 -14.11 -3.23 19.96
N ARG A 118 -15.00 -3.79 19.15
CA ARG A 118 -16.09 -4.67 19.58
C ARG A 118 -16.08 -6.06 18.97
N SER A 119 -15.37 -6.27 17.88
CA SER A 119 -15.23 -7.57 17.25
C SER A 119 -14.13 -8.40 17.94
N LEU A 120 -14.07 -9.67 17.57
CA LEU A 120 -13.02 -10.62 18.01
C LEU A 120 -11.88 -10.70 16.99
N ASN A 121 -11.67 -9.62 16.24
CA ASN A 121 -10.61 -9.55 15.24
C ASN A 121 -9.24 -9.79 15.85
N THR A 122 -8.37 -10.47 15.11
CA THR A 122 -6.93 -10.54 15.38
C THR A 122 -6.18 -9.49 14.59
N PHE A 123 -6.80 -8.98 13.51
CA PHE A 123 -6.29 -7.90 12.70
C PHE A 123 -7.42 -7.17 11.96
N MET A 124 -7.36 -5.87 11.88
CA MET A 124 -8.21 -5.01 11.03
C MET A 124 -7.41 -3.80 10.60
N ASN A 125 -7.40 -3.52 9.29
CA ASN A 125 -6.74 -2.33 8.75
C ASN A 125 -7.30 -1.98 7.37
N ALA A 126 -6.77 -0.90 6.80
CA ALA A 126 -6.82 -0.57 5.39
C ALA A 126 -5.42 -0.12 4.96
N PHE A 127 -5.08 -0.29 3.69
CA PHE A 127 -3.78 0.06 3.12
C PHE A 127 -3.96 0.75 1.78
N THR A 128 -3.28 1.85 1.57
CA THR A 128 -3.11 2.47 0.25
C THR A 128 -1.63 2.42 -0.15
N SER A 129 -1.35 1.77 -1.27
CA SER A 129 -0.06 1.76 -1.93
C SER A 129 -0.06 2.74 -3.12
N SER A 130 0.99 2.69 -3.92
CA SER A 130 1.12 3.60 -5.08
C SER A 130 0.06 3.36 -6.16
N ASP A 131 -0.49 2.15 -6.26
CA ASP A 131 -1.37 1.74 -7.36
C ASP A 131 -2.46 0.73 -6.96
N TRP A 132 -2.60 0.46 -5.67
CA TRP A 132 -3.71 -0.34 -5.12
C TRP A 132 -4.12 0.14 -3.72
N THR A 133 -5.37 -0.14 -3.38
CA THR A 133 -5.92 0.05 -2.03
C THR A 133 -6.56 -1.25 -1.58
N ALA A 134 -6.29 -1.70 -0.36
CA ALA A 134 -6.78 -2.97 0.17
C ALA A 134 -7.38 -2.85 1.57
N TYR A 135 -8.37 -3.69 1.82
CA TYR A 135 -9.14 -3.72 3.06
C TYR A 135 -9.09 -5.12 3.67
N PRO A 136 -8.09 -5.41 4.51
CA PRO A 136 -7.95 -6.70 5.18
C PRO A 136 -8.56 -6.75 6.57
N PHE A 137 -9.02 -7.95 6.97
CA PHE A 137 -9.22 -8.32 8.36
C PHE A 137 -8.92 -9.80 8.61
N ALA A 138 -8.65 -10.15 9.86
CA ALA A 138 -8.47 -11.52 10.31
C ALA A 138 -9.20 -11.77 11.64
N THR A 139 -9.70 -12.99 11.82
CA THR A 139 -10.33 -13.44 13.06
C THR A 139 -10.34 -14.97 13.14
N GLN A 140 -10.28 -15.52 14.36
CA GLN A 140 -10.44 -16.95 14.62
C GLN A 140 -11.90 -17.36 14.88
N ASN A 141 -12.81 -16.39 14.91
CA ASN A 141 -14.22 -16.61 15.18
C ASN A 141 -15.07 -16.52 13.90
N ARG A 142 -15.66 -17.65 13.45
CA ARG A 142 -16.44 -17.71 12.21
C ARG A 142 -17.66 -16.78 12.17
N LYS A 143 -18.32 -16.55 13.32
CA LYS A 143 -19.45 -15.61 13.36
C LYS A 143 -18.97 -14.17 13.22
N ASP A 144 -17.88 -13.84 13.88
CA ASP A 144 -17.25 -12.54 13.78
C ASP A 144 -16.74 -12.28 12.37
N PHE A 145 -16.15 -13.31 11.74
CA PHE A 145 -15.73 -13.27 10.34
C PHE A 145 -16.90 -12.86 9.41
N GLY A 146 -18.06 -13.51 9.56
CA GLY A 146 -19.25 -13.15 8.77
C GLY A 146 -19.72 -11.72 9.02
N ASN A 147 -19.69 -11.24 10.27
CA ASN A 147 -20.06 -9.86 10.61
C ASN A 147 -19.10 -8.83 10.00
N LEU A 148 -17.79 -9.10 10.10
CA LEU A 148 -16.75 -8.24 9.52
C LEU A 148 -16.84 -8.21 8.00
N LEU A 149 -17.03 -9.39 7.37
CA LEU A 149 -17.18 -9.50 5.93
C LEU A 149 -18.36 -8.68 5.41
N ASP A 150 -19.51 -8.75 6.09
CA ASP A 150 -20.70 -7.97 5.74
C ASP A 150 -20.44 -6.45 5.79
N VAL A 151 -19.72 -5.99 6.84
CA VAL A 151 -19.40 -4.56 6.99
C VAL A 151 -18.40 -4.11 5.94
N TYR A 152 -17.33 -4.90 5.71
CA TYR A 152 -16.28 -4.54 4.75
C TYR A 152 -16.77 -4.51 3.31
N LEU A 153 -17.56 -5.52 2.90
CA LEU A 153 -18.13 -5.55 1.55
C LEU A 153 -19.07 -4.37 1.29
N ASP A 154 -19.90 -4.02 2.26
CA ASP A 154 -20.81 -2.88 2.12
C ASP A 154 -20.07 -1.55 2.12
N ALA A 155 -19.06 -1.39 3.01
CA ALA A 155 -18.23 -0.20 3.07
C ALA A 155 -17.46 0.03 1.77
N VAL A 156 -16.82 -1.01 1.22
CA VAL A 156 -15.99 -0.88 0.01
C VAL A 156 -16.83 -0.62 -1.24
N PHE A 157 -17.92 -1.38 -1.45
CA PHE A 157 -18.67 -1.32 -2.72
C PHE A 157 -19.90 -0.41 -2.69
N PHE A 158 -20.34 0.02 -1.52
CA PHE A 158 -21.55 0.84 -1.33
C PHE A 158 -21.34 1.93 -0.30
N SER A 159 -20.14 2.54 -0.29
CA SER A 159 -19.84 3.68 0.55
C SER A 159 -20.78 4.85 0.26
N ARG A 160 -21.20 5.54 1.30
CA ARG A 160 -22.04 6.75 1.17
C ARG A 160 -21.26 7.95 0.66
N LEU A 161 -19.95 7.99 0.94
CA LEU A 161 -19.09 9.13 0.63
C LEU A 161 -19.77 10.45 1.03
N ASP A 162 -20.11 10.59 2.31
CA ASP A 162 -20.75 11.79 2.80
C ASP A 162 -19.82 13.01 2.63
N PRO A 163 -20.30 14.18 2.16
CA PRO A 163 -19.46 15.36 2.02
C PRO A 163 -18.77 15.79 3.32
N LEU A 164 -19.41 15.54 4.47
CA LEU A 164 -18.81 15.87 5.77
C LEU A 164 -17.67 14.91 6.13
N ASP A 165 -17.77 13.63 5.73
CA ASP A 165 -16.68 12.68 5.91
C ASP A 165 -15.48 13.05 5.02
N PHE A 166 -15.74 13.46 3.77
CA PHE A 166 -14.69 14.01 2.89
C PHE A 166 -14.01 15.25 3.51
N ALA A 167 -14.80 16.18 4.04
CA ALA A 167 -14.27 17.39 4.68
C ALA A 167 -13.45 17.07 5.94
N GLN A 168 -13.83 16.04 6.70
CA GLN A 168 -13.10 15.62 7.89
C GLN A 168 -11.84 14.81 7.56
N GLU A 169 -11.98 13.77 6.73
CA GLU A 169 -10.87 12.85 6.44
C GLU A 169 -9.89 13.43 5.42
N GLY A 170 -10.38 14.09 4.38
CA GLY A 170 -9.56 14.66 3.32
C GLY A 170 -9.00 16.02 3.70
N HIS A 171 -9.73 17.06 3.34
CA HIS A 171 -9.38 18.46 3.66
C HIS A 171 -10.62 19.36 3.70
N ARG A 172 -10.50 20.44 4.45
CA ARG A 172 -11.42 21.55 4.49
C ARG A 172 -10.70 22.82 4.91
N VAL A 173 -11.36 23.94 4.78
CA VAL A 173 -10.91 25.21 5.38
C VAL A 173 -11.74 25.52 6.62
N GLU A 174 -11.09 26.06 7.63
CA GLU A 174 -11.72 26.58 8.85
C GLU A 174 -11.20 27.99 9.15
N PHE A 175 -11.97 28.79 9.86
CA PHE A 175 -11.43 30.01 10.49
C PHE A 175 -10.66 29.62 11.75
N GLU A 176 -9.49 30.21 11.94
CA GLU A 176 -8.72 30.00 13.16
C GLU A 176 -9.57 30.44 14.38
N ASN A 177 -9.65 29.56 15.40
CA ASN A 177 -10.49 29.75 16.61
C ASN A 177 -11.99 29.91 16.35
N ASP A 178 -12.54 29.41 15.26
CA ASP A 178 -13.94 29.52 14.83
C ASP A 178 -14.43 31.01 14.76
N ASP A 179 -13.52 31.93 14.43
CA ASP A 179 -13.76 33.35 14.31
C ASP A 179 -13.53 33.86 12.89
N SER A 180 -14.57 34.28 12.19
CA SER A 180 -14.50 34.77 10.81
C SER A 180 -13.57 35.99 10.61
N SER A 181 -13.19 36.68 11.68
CA SER A 181 -12.19 37.73 11.63
C SER A 181 -10.75 37.21 11.49
N GLN A 182 -10.50 35.96 11.94
CA GLN A 182 -9.21 35.32 11.92
C GLN A 182 -8.86 34.74 10.51
N PRO A 183 -7.59 34.40 10.22
CA PRO A 183 -7.22 33.74 8.98
C PRO A 183 -7.95 32.41 8.76
N LEU A 184 -8.03 31.97 7.50
CA LEU A 184 -8.38 30.59 7.18
C LEU A 184 -7.17 29.69 7.43
N VAL A 185 -7.45 28.42 7.76
CA VAL A 185 -6.47 27.34 7.88
C VAL A 185 -6.99 26.08 7.18
N PHE A 186 -6.10 25.30 6.58
CA PHE A 186 -6.46 23.97 6.11
C PHE A 186 -6.49 22.97 7.27
N LYS A 187 -7.48 22.12 7.27
CA LYS A 187 -7.67 21.00 8.20
C LYS A 187 -8.05 19.74 7.43
N GLY A 188 -7.81 18.59 8.02
CA GLY A 188 -8.16 17.28 7.49
C GLY A 188 -7.27 16.20 8.10
N VAL A 189 -7.76 14.98 8.22
CA VAL A 189 -6.99 13.86 8.78
C VAL A 189 -5.82 13.55 7.85
N VAL A 190 -6.11 13.20 6.59
CA VAL A 190 -5.08 12.87 5.58
C VAL A 190 -4.17 14.07 5.29
N PHE A 191 -4.72 15.29 5.21
CA PHE A 191 -3.91 16.49 5.03
C PHE A 191 -2.85 16.65 6.12
N ASN A 192 -3.23 16.50 7.40
CA ASN A 192 -2.30 16.63 8.52
C ASN A 192 -1.32 15.44 8.59
N GLU A 193 -1.80 14.24 8.30
CA GLU A 193 -0.96 13.04 8.22
C GLU A 193 0.15 13.20 7.17
N MET A 194 -0.22 13.66 5.98
CA MET A 194 0.74 13.87 4.90
C MET A 194 1.69 15.05 5.15
N LYS A 195 1.26 16.10 5.85
CA LYS A 195 2.19 17.13 6.36
C LYS A 195 3.26 16.51 7.27
N GLY A 196 2.87 15.58 8.14
CA GLY A 196 3.81 14.84 8.98
C GLY A 196 4.71 13.91 8.18
N ALA A 197 4.15 13.11 7.27
CA ALA A 197 4.89 12.16 6.45
C ALA A 197 5.94 12.84 5.55
N MET A 198 5.56 13.94 4.89
CA MET A 198 6.44 14.71 4.00
C MET A 198 7.43 15.63 4.73
N SER A 199 7.41 15.67 6.06
CA SER A 199 8.50 16.24 6.85
C SER A 199 9.68 15.27 7.03
N SER A 200 9.48 13.98 6.74
CA SER A 200 10.50 12.95 6.82
C SER A 200 11.41 13.00 5.58
N THR A 201 12.73 13.13 5.80
CA THR A 201 13.71 13.15 4.71
C THR A 201 13.64 11.91 3.81
N PRO A 202 13.55 10.67 4.32
CA PRO A 202 13.38 9.48 3.47
C PRO A 202 12.13 9.55 2.56
N SER A 203 11.02 10.05 3.05
CA SER A 203 9.79 10.23 2.24
C SER A 203 10.00 11.22 1.11
N VAL A 204 10.66 12.34 1.39
CA VAL A 204 11.00 13.34 0.36
C VAL A 204 11.96 12.76 -0.68
N LEU A 205 12.99 12.03 -0.25
CA LEU A 205 13.95 11.40 -1.16
C LEU A 205 13.27 10.41 -2.12
N TRP A 206 12.37 9.56 -1.58
CA TRP A 206 11.63 8.58 -2.38
C TRP A 206 10.66 9.26 -3.36
N ASP A 207 9.90 10.22 -2.89
CA ASP A 207 8.97 11.00 -3.71
C ASP A 207 9.70 11.67 -4.89
N ARG A 208 10.82 12.36 -4.63
CA ARG A 208 11.63 13.00 -5.68
C ARG A 208 12.28 12.00 -6.63
N LEU A 209 12.71 10.85 -6.14
CA LEU A 209 13.27 9.79 -6.99
C LEU A 209 12.21 9.22 -7.93
N CYS A 210 11.01 8.88 -7.43
CA CYS A 210 9.91 8.38 -8.24
C CYS A 210 9.45 9.43 -9.27
N HIS A 211 9.34 10.70 -8.87
CA HIS A 211 9.01 11.79 -9.77
C HIS A 211 9.94 11.85 -10.99
N GLU A 212 11.23 11.63 -10.78
CA GLU A 212 12.23 11.68 -11.85
C GLU A 212 12.36 10.36 -12.63
N LEU A 213 12.10 9.19 -11.99
CA LEU A 213 12.18 7.89 -12.65
C LEU A 213 10.94 7.58 -13.50
N PHE A 214 9.77 8.12 -13.15
CA PHE A 214 8.49 7.79 -13.77
C PHE A 214 7.74 9.03 -14.29
N PRO A 215 8.30 9.78 -15.27
CA PRO A 215 7.70 11.03 -15.72
C PRO A 215 6.35 10.89 -16.45
N SER A 216 5.90 9.68 -16.80
CA SER A 216 4.72 9.49 -17.65
C SER A 216 3.65 8.54 -17.09
N ASN A 217 3.82 8.01 -15.88
CA ASN A 217 2.82 7.13 -15.26
C ASN A 217 2.48 7.54 -13.82
N THR A 218 1.64 6.76 -13.14
CA THR A 218 1.12 7.06 -11.80
C THR A 218 2.20 7.24 -10.74
N TYR A 219 3.35 6.58 -10.88
CA TYR A 219 4.44 6.66 -9.90
C TYR A 219 5.17 8.00 -9.89
N HIS A 220 4.89 8.86 -10.89
CA HIS A 220 5.29 10.27 -10.88
C HIS A 220 4.68 11.04 -9.72
N PHE A 221 3.51 10.63 -9.28
CA PHE A 221 2.69 11.33 -8.30
C PHE A 221 2.79 10.70 -6.91
N ASN A 222 2.57 11.51 -5.89
CA ASN A 222 2.45 11.04 -4.52
C ASN A 222 1.04 10.50 -4.28
N SER A 223 0.87 9.17 -4.28
CA SER A 223 -0.45 8.53 -4.09
C SER A 223 -1.06 8.79 -2.71
N GLY A 224 -0.23 9.03 -1.68
CA GLY A 224 -0.67 9.44 -0.36
C GLY A 224 -1.19 10.88 -0.31
N GLY A 225 -0.76 11.71 -1.25
CA GLY A 225 -1.07 13.12 -1.39
C GLY A 225 0.10 14.04 -0.98
N ASP A 226 0.36 15.03 -1.83
CA ASP A 226 1.26 16.13 -1.48
C ASP A 226 0.45 17.20 -0.74
N PRO A 227 0.88 17.67 0.45
CA PRO A 227 0.16 18.72 1.19
C PRO A 227 -0.10 20.00 0.40
N GLU A 228 0.74 20.31 -0.59
CA GLU A 228 0.52 21.46 -1.48
C GLU A 228 -0.65 21.22 -2.45
N HIS A 229 -0.94 19.96 -2.81
CA HIS A 229 -1.95 19.55 -3.79
C HIS A 229 -3.21 18.93 -3.18
N ILE A 230 -3.16 18.35 -1.99
CA ILE A 230 -4.34 17.79 -1.32
C ILE A 230 -5.54 18.78 -1.32
N PRO A 231 -5.35 20.10 -1.05
CA PRO A 231 -6.46 21.05 -1.07
C PRO A 231 -7.05 21.35 -2.46
N ASP A 232 -6.48 20.81 -3.53
CA ASP A 232 -7.01 20.93 -4.89
C ASP A 232 -8.08 19.88 -5.20
N LEU A 233 -8.11 18.76 -4.44
CA LEU A 233 -9.08 17.69 -4.66
C LEU A 233 -10.50 18.17 -4.36
N THR A 234 -11.38 18.05 -5.34
CA THR A 234 -12.81 18.31 -5.16
C THR A 234 -13.56 17.07 -4.71
N TYR A 235 -14.66 17.26 -3.99
CA TYR A 235 -15.55 16.15 -3.63
C TYR A 235 -16.09 15.38 -4.84
N GLN A 236 -16.31 16.06 -5.98
CA GLN A 236 -16.77 15.40 -7.20
C GLN A 236 -15.70 14.47 -7.79
N GLU A 237 -14.44 14.89 -7.82
CA GLU A 237 -13.31 14.05 -8.27
C GLU A 237 -13.14 12.81 -7.38
N LEU A 238 -13.30 12.93 -6.05
CA LEU A 238 -13.33 11.78 -5.15
C LEU A 238 -14.42 10.77 -5.54
N ARG A 239 -15.63 11.26 -5.81
CA ARG A 239 -16.76 10.41 -6.22
C ARG A 239 -16.55 9.76 -7.58
N ASP A 240 -15.98 10.48 -8.52
CA ASP A 240 -15.68 9.98 -9.86
C ASP A 240 -14.61 8.90 -9.79
N PHE A 241 -13.56 9.11 -8.99
CA PHE A 241 -12.52 8.11 -8.74
C PHE A 241 -13.08 6.85 -8.07
N TYR A 242 -13.98 6.99 -7.09
CA TYR A 242 -14.68 5.87 -6.48
C TYR A 242 -15.50 5.08 -7.51
N ALA A 243 -16.32 5.74 -8.30
CA ALA A 243 -17.16 5.11 -9.31
C ALA A 243 -16.34 4.36 -10.37
N GLU A 244 -15.13 4.85 -10.66
CA GLU A 244 -14.22 4.23 -11.60
C GLU A 244 -13.49 3.02 -11.03
N HIS A 245 -12.93 3.13 -9.82
CA HIS A 245 -11.96 2.17 -9.27
C HIS A 245 -12.60 1.16 -8.31
N TYR A 246 -13.67 1.52 -7.59
CA TYR A 246 -14.32 0.65 -6.59
C TYR A 246 -15.42 -0.20 -7.21
N HIS A 247 -14.98 -1.06 -8.13
CA HIS A 247 -15.87 -1.92 -8.91
C HIS A 247 -15.38 -3.38 -8.87
N PRO A 248 -16.28 -4.39 -8.75
CA PRO A 248 -15.86 -5.79 -8.66
C PRO A 248 -14.97 -6.26 -9.81
N SER A 249 -15.16 -5.76 -11.03
CA SER A 249 -14.29 -6.08 -12.17
C SER A 249 -12.84 -5.65 -11.97
N ASN A 250 -12.58 -4.71 -11.10
CA ASN A 250 -11.27 -4.19 -10.76
C ASN A 250 -10.73 -4.78 -9.45
N ALA A 251 -11.58 -5.50 -8.72
CA ALA A 251 -11.26 -6.05 -7.41
C ALA A 251 -10.58 -7.41 -7.51
N ILE A 252 -9.71 -7.68 -6.56
CA ILE A 252 -9.13 -8.98 -6.26
C ILE A 252 -9.63 -9.35 -4.87
N PHE A 253 -10.45 -10.40 -4.77
CA PHE A 253 -10.88 -10.96 -3.51
C PHE A 253 -9.88 -12.02 -3.08
N LEU A 254 -9.37 -11.93 -1.87
CA LEU A 254 -8.44 -12.91 -1.30
C LEU A 254 -9.02 -13.44 0.02
N THR A 255 -8.94 -14.75 0.21
CA THR A 255 -9.34 -15.41 1.45
C THR A 255 -8.31 -16.47 1.84
N PHE A 256 -8.11 -16.65 3.14
CA PHE A 256 -7.23 -17.68 3.70
C PHE A 256 -7.94 -18.35 4.88
N GLY A 257 -7.70 -19.64 5.06
CA GLY A 257 -8.14 -20.39 6.23
C GLY A 257 -8.99 -21.61 5.90
N ASP A 258 -9.75 -22.09 6.91
CA ASP A 258 -10.53 -23.33 6.86
C ASP A 258 -12.01 -23.14 6.44
N ILE A 259 -12.43 -21.91 6.12
CA ILE A 259 -13.76 -21.64 5.56
C ILE A 259 -13.68 -21.91 4.05
N PRO A 260 -14.54 -22.80 3.50
CA PRO A 260 -14.48 -23.12 2.07
C PRO A 260 -14.70 -21.91 1.15
N ALA A 261 -14.01 -21.89 0.00
CA ALA A 261 -14.16 -20.83 -1.01
C ALA A 261 -15.62 -20.58 -1.42
N THR A 262 -16.42 -21.66 -1.53
CA THR A 262 -17.84 -21.57 -1.89
C THR A 262 -18.67 -20.77 -0.90
N ASP A 263 -18.36 -20.84 0.37
CA ASP A 263 -19.08 -20.11 1.42
C ASP A 263 -18.82 -18.59 1.28
N HIS A 264 -17.55 -18.21 1.04
CA HIS A 264 -17.19 -16.83 0.74
C HIS A 264 -17.87 -16.33 -0.53
N GLN A 265 -17.81 -17.11 -1.61
CA GLN A 265 -18.36 -16.75 -2.91
C GLN A 265 -19.89 -16.53 -2.86
N GLN A 266 -20.62 -17.29 -2.05
CA GLN A 266 -22.06 -17.07 -1.84
C GLN A 266 -22.33 -15.70 -1.20
N VAL A 267 -21.48 -15.28 -0.24
CA VAL A 267 -21.59 -13.96 0.38
C VAL A 267 -21.22 -12.87 -0.64
N PHE A 268 -20.13 -13.04 -1.39
CA PHE A 268 -19.72 -12.07 -2.41
C PHE A 268 -20.82 -11.87 -3.46
N GLU A 269 -21.44 -12.97 -3.93
CA GLU A 269 -22.53 -12.91 -4.89
C GLU A 269 -23.72 -12.14 -4.33
N SER A 270 -24.23 -12.57 -3.17
CA SER A 270 -25.45 -12.02 -2.59
C SER A 270 -25.29 -10.58 -2.09
N ALA A 271 -24.14 -10.24 -1.54
CA ALA A 271 -23.89 -8.91 -0.99
C ALA A 271 -23.49 -7.88 -2.07
N VAL A 272 -22.70 -8.30 -3.08
CA VAL A 272 -22.06 -7.37 -4.01
C VAL A 272 -22.33 -7.71 -5.47
N LEU A 273 -21.86 -8.89 -5.96
CA LEU A 273 -21.63 -9.12 -7.38
C LEU A 273 -22.90 -9.08 -8.23
N GLN A 274 -24.03 -9.57 -7.70
CA GLN A 274 -25.33 -9.54 -8.39
C GLN A 274 -25.81 -8.11 -8.74
N ARG A 275 -25.25 -7.07 -8.10
CA ARG A 275 -25.62 -5.66 -8.34
C ARG A 275 -24.77 -5.01 -9.44
N PHE A 276 -23.74 -5.69 -9.93
CA PHE A 276 -22.79 -5.16 -10.91
C PHE A 276 -22.78 -5.96 -12.20
N LYS A 277 -22.39 -5.29 -13.27
CA LYS A 277 -22.05 -5.90 -14.57
C LYS A 277 -20.58 -5.69 -14.83
N ALA A 278 -19.98 -6.47 -15.75
CA ALA A 278 -18.58 -6.29 -16.12
C ALA A 278 -18.29 -4.84 -16.57
N LEU A 279 -17.20 -4.28 -16.07
CA LEU A 279 -16.77 -2.91 -16.40
C LEU A 279 -16.37 -2.75 -17.88
N GLY A 280 -15.95 -3.86 -18.53
CA GLY A 280 -15.58 -3.86 -19.96
C GLY A 280 -14.23 -3.23 -20.26
N ARG A 281 -13.46 -2.82 -19.26
CA ARG A 281 -12.09 -2.29 -19.38
C ARG A 281 -11.23 -2.77 -18.22
N ARG A 282 -9.91 -2.75 -18.42
CA ARG A 282 -8.92 -2.98 -17.37
C ARG A 282 -8.43 -1.66 -16.81
N ILE A 283 -8.22 -1.62 -15.49
CA ILE A 283 -7.48 -0.56 -14.82
C ILE A 283 -6.07 -1.10 -14.59
N GLU A 284 -5.08 -0.42 -15.10
CA GLU A 284 -3.68 -0.84 -15.02
C GLU A 284 -2.73 0.36 -15.04
N VAL A 285 -1.62 0.23 -14.37
CA VAL A 285 -0.50 1.17 -14.50
C VAL A 285 0.15 0.96 -15.87
N LYS A 286 0.37 2.04 -16.60
CA LYS A 286 1.12 1.99 -17.88
C LYS A 286 2.61 1.81 -17.59
N LEU A 287 3.30 1.05 -18.45
CA LEU A 287 4.77 0.96 -18.40
C LEU A 287 5.38 2.32 -18.71
N GLU A 288 6.41 2.66 -17.97
CA GLU A 288 7.16 3.89 -18.18
C GLU A 288 7.99 3.82 -19.47
N GLN A 289 8.02 4.93 -20.22
CA GLN A 289 8.80 5.02 -21.42
C GLN A 289 10.30 4.99 -21.11
N PRO A 290 11.09 4.06 -21.72
CA PRO A 290 12.50 3.95 -21.43
C PRO A 290 13.26 5.25 -21.74
N PHE A 291 14.16 5.67 -20.86
CA PHE A 291 15.07 6.76 -21.16
C PHE A 291 16.06 6.36 -22.26
N VAL A 292 16.43 7.33 -23.08
CA VAL A 292 17.48 7.16 -24.10
C VAL A 292 18.86 7.43 -23.51
N THR A 293 18.93 8.30 -22.51
CA THR A 293 20.16 8.69 -21.78
C THR A 293 19.86 8.82 -20.29
N PRO A 294 20.85 8.55 -19.42
CA PRO A 294 20.69 8.78 -18.00
C PRO A 294 20.25 10.20 -17.66
N HIS A 295 19.34 10.33 -16.70
CA HIS A 295 18.82 11.59 -16.23
C HIS A 295 19.56 12.08 -14.97
N ARG A 296 19.63 13.40 -14.79
CA ARG A 296 20.27 14.05 -13.63
C ARG A 296 19.36 15.15 -13.14
N ALA A 297 18.99 15.08 -11.87
CA ALA A 297 18.07 16.01 -11.23
C ALA A 297 18.64 16.52 -9.90
N SER A 298 18.17 17.70 -9.49
CA SER A 298 18.48 18.28 -8.18
C SER A 298 17.22 18.93 -7.62
N HIS A 299 16.91 18.62 -6.35
CA HIS A 299 15.77 19.17 -5.61
C HIS A 299 16.21 19.67 -4.24
N PRO A 300 15.58 20.73 -3.70
CA PRO A 300 15.77 21.12 -2.32
C PRO A 300 14.89 20.27 -1.37
N TYR A 301 15.32 20.15 -0.11
CA TYR A 301 14.49 19.71 1.00
C TYR A 301 14.62 20.66 2.18
N ALA A 302 13.52 20.79 2.96
CA ALA A 302 13.50 21.71 4.09
C ALA A 302 14.30 21.16 5.26
N ILE A 303 15.12 22.02 5.87
CA ILE A 303 15.78 21.77 7.16
C ILE A 303 15.63 22.99 8.05
N ASP A 304 15.77 22.79 9.36
CA ASP A 304 15.74 23.89 10.31
C ASP A 304 16.98 24.80 10.17
N ALA A 305 16.78 26.10 10.30
CA ALA A 305 17.85 27.09 10.09
C ALA A 305 19.03 26.94 11.06
N ASP A 306 18.80 26.40 12.25
CA ASP A 306 19.82 26.17 13.29
C ASP A 306 20.64 24.90 13.06
N GLU A 307 20.20 23.98 12.19
CA GLU A 307 20.96 22.77 11.85
C GLU A 307 22.16 23.02 10.93
N GLY A 308 22.14 24.10 10.16
CA GLY A 308 23.12 24.40 9.12
C GLY A 308 23.03 23.46 7.92
N THR A 309 23.69 23.82 6.82
CA THR A 309 23.61 23.11 5.53
C THR A 309 24.80 22.20 5.22
N VAL A 310 25.89 22.29 6.02
CA VAL A 310 27.12 21.55 5.77
C VAL A 310 26.93 20.06 6.03
N LYS A 311 27.33 19.23 5.07
CA LYS A 311 27.17 17.77 5.12
C LYS A 311 25.72 17.33 5.33
N LYS A 312 24.81 17.96 4.62
CA LYS A 312 23.36 17.64 4.66
C LYS A 312 22.80 17.26 3.29
N THR A 313 23.63 17.24 2.25
CA THR A 313 23.22 16.82 0.90
C THR A 313 23.11 15.30 0.82
N HIS A 314 22.08 14.83 0.13
CA HIS A 314 21.85 13.42 -0.22
C HIS A 314 22.15 13.21 -1.70
N HIS A 315 22.84 12.11 -2.02
CA HIS A 315 23.06 11.65 -3.39
C HIS A 315 22.41 10.28 -3.54
N ILE A 316 21.52 10.14 -4.51
CA ILE A 316 20.82 8.90 -4.82
C ILE A 316 21.05 8.55 -6.28
N MET A 317 21.33 7.28 -6.55
CA MET A 317 21.22 6.71 -7.87
C MET A 317 20.07 5.69 -7.87
N GLY A 318 19.12 5.86 -8.78
CA GLY A 318 18.00 4.95 -8.96
C GLY A 318 17.94 4.41 -10.40
N TRP A 319 17.61 3.14 -10.56
CA TRP A 319 17.40 2.48 -11.84
C TRP A 319 16.01 1.89 -11.90
N LYS A 320 15.26 2.18 -12.96
CA LYS A 320 14.06 1.42 -13.28
C LYS A 320 14.48 0.08 -13.91
N LEU A 321 13.96 -1.01 -13.36
CA LEU A 321 14.22 -2.36 -13.80
C LEU A 321 13.02 -2.95 -14.58
N GLY A 322 12.93 -4.28 -14.68
CA GLY A 322 11.83 -4.99 -15.31
C GLY A 322 10.55 -5.00 -14.49
N GLU A 323 9.50 -5.64 -15.05
CA GLU A 323 8.20 -5.77 -14.38
C GLU A 323 8.31 -6.74 -13.19
N SER A 324 7.75 -6.36 -12.03
CA SER A 324 7.71 -7.18 -10.80
C SER A 324 6.87 -8.46 -10.97
N ALA A 325 5.86 -8.42 -11.83
CA ALA A 325 5.04 -9.57 -12.16
C ALA A 325 5.75 -10.64 -13.01
N ASP A 326 6.90 -10.33 -13.63
CA ASP A 326 7.81 -11.31 -14.19
C ASP A 326 8.71 -11.89 -13.08
N LEU A 327 8.31 -13.04 -12.55
CA LEU A 327 8.98 -13.68 -11.41
C LEU A 327 10.45 -14.02 -11.67
N THR A 328 10.83 -14.25 -12.93
CA THR A 328 12.24 -14.44 -13.31
C THR A 328 13.00 -13.12 -13.19
N ALA A 329 12.46 -12.05 -13.76
CA ALA A 329 13.06 -10.71 -13.67
C ALA A 329 13.15 -10.23 -12.21
N MET A 330 12.13 -10.52 -11.39
CA MET A 330 12.10 -10.20 -9.97
C MET A 330 13.24 -10.93 -9.22
N LEU A 331 13.37 -12.26 -9.37
CA LEU A 331 14.44 -13.02 -8.71
C LEU A 331 15.84 -12.64 -9.23
N GLU A 332 15.97 -12.30 -10.51
CA GLU A 332 17.21 -11.77 -11.08
C GLU A 332 17.60 -10.43 -10.42
N ALA A 333 16.61 -9.54 -10.22
CA ALA A 333 16.82 -8.25 -9.55
C ALA A 333 17.17 -8.42 -8.06
N GLN A 334 16.47 -9.31 -7.35
CA GLN A 334 16.77 -9.66 -5.96
C GLN A 334 18.20 -10.23 -5.82
N LEU A 335 18.60 -11.13 -6.71
CA LEU A 335 19.96 -11.69 -6.70
C LEU A 335 21.02 -10.60 -6.92
N VAL A 336 20.83 -9.71 -7.88
CA VAL A 336 21.77 -8.61 -8.14
C VAL A 336 21.83 -7.65 -6.96
N SER A 337 20.69 -7.29 -6.39
CA SER A 337 20.61 -6.42 -5.21
C SER A 337 21.35 -7.03 -4.02
N ALA A 338 21.12 -8.31 -3.73
CA ALA A 338 21.77 -9.01 -2.62
C ALA A 338 23.29 -9.14 -2.82
N VAL A 339 23.74 -9.49 -4.04
CA VAL A 339 25.17 -9.54 -4.35
C VAL A 339 25.87 -8.21 -4.08
N LEU A 340 25.20 -7.10 -4.42
CA LEU A 340 25.76 -5.76 -4.31
C LEU A 340 25.65 -5.15 -2.92
N MET A 341 24.53 -5.42 -2.19
CA MET A 341 24.16 -4.62 -1.01
C MET A 341 23.58 -5.41 0.19
N GLU A 342 23.63 -6.74 0.21
CA GLU A 342 23.04 -7.55 1.29
C GLU A 342 23.56 -7.19 2.69
N ASN A 343 24.85 -6.90 2.79
CA ASN A 343 25.53 -6.59 4.05
C ASN A 343 26.81 -5.77 3.83
N SER A 344 27.46 -5.35 4.92
CA SER A 344 28.69 -4.53 4.89
C SER A 344 29.89 -5.18 4.17
N ALA A 345 29.87 -6.49 3.92
CA ALA A 345 30.87 -7.18 3.09
C ALA A 345 30.50 -7.21 1.61
N SER A 346 29.28 -6.80 1.26
CA SER A 346 28.87 -6.67 -0.13
C SER A 346 29.52 -5.46 -0.78
N PRO A 347 30.00 -5.55 -2.03
CA PRO A 347 30.93 -4.56 -2.60
C PRO A 347 30.38 -3.12 -2.62
N LEU A 348 29.13 -2.95 -3.05
CA LEU A 348 28.53 -1.63 -3.15
C LEU A 348 28.17 -1.09 -1.77
N MET A 349 27.63 -1.92 -0.86
CA MET A 349 27.36 -1.50 0.51
C MET A 349 28.64 -1.09 1.23
N HIS A 350 29.72 -1.87 1.09
CA HIS A 350 31.02 -1.54 1.65
C HIS A 350 31.55 -0.19 1.14
N TYR A 351 31.40 0.06 -0.17
CA TYR A 351 31.76 1.36 -0.73
C TYR A 351 30.92 2.50 -0.11
N LEU A 352 29.61 2.33 -0.02
CA LEU A 352 28.72 3.35 0.55
C LEU A 352 28.99 3.65 2.03
N GLU A 353 29.42 2.64 2.80
CA GLU A 353 29.78 2.79 4.22
C GLU A 353 31.15 3.42 4.44
N THR A 354 32.06 3.33 3.46
CA THR A 354 33.47 3.73 3.65
C THR A 354 33.91 4.91 2.80
N THR A 355 33.09 5.36 1.84
CA THR A 355 33.44 6.49 0.97
C THR A 355 33.61 7.78 1.77
N PRO A 356 34.62 8.60 1.46
CA PRO A 356 34.77 9.92 2.09
C PRO A 356 33.79 10.98 1.57
N LEU A 357 32.99 10.64 0.54
CA LEU A 357 32.02 11.54 -0.08
C LEU A 357 30.76 11.77 0.76
N GLY A 358 30.48 10.89 1.73
CA GLY A 358 29.32 10.98 2.62
C GLY A 358 29.64 10.47 4.02
N THR A 359 28.64 10.46 4.89
CA THR A 359 28.78 9.98 6.28
C THR A 359 28.20 8.58 6.48
N SER A 360 27.20 8.21 5.69
CA SER A 360 26.51 6.90 5.76
C SER A 360 25.73 6.59 4.48
N PRO A 361 25.38 5.31 4.25
CA PRO A 361 24.46 4.94 3.18
C PRO A 361 23.09 5.62 3.35
N SER A 362 22.45 5.92 2.23
CA SER A 362 21.09 6.44 2.21
C SER A 362 20.09 5.39 2.75
N PRO A 363 19.02 5.80 3.45
CA PRO A 363 17.94 4.88 3.85
C PRO A 363 17.18 4.27 2.67
N LEU A 364 17.33 4.80 1.46
CA LEU A 364 16.68 4.26 0.24
C LEU A 364 17.47 3.11 -0.42
N CYS A 365 18.61 2.70 0.13
CA CYS A 365 19.41 1.63 -0.47
C CYS A 365 18.65 0.30 -0.49
N GLY A 366 18.50 -0.30 -1.67
CA GLY A 366 17.83 -1.59 -1.85
C GLY A 366 17.08 -1.74 -3.17
N LEU A 367 16.26 -2.77 -3.22
CA LEU A 367 15.35 -3.08 -4.31
C LEU A 367 13.91 -2.82 -3.83
N GLU A 368 13.17 -2.01 -4.57
CA GLU A 368 11.73 -1.83 -4.43
C GLU A 368 11.04 -2.65 -5.52
N GLU A 369 10.20 -3.60 -5.12
CA GLU A 369 9.57 -4.58 -6.02
C GLU A 369 8.04 -4.58 -5.97
N SER A 370 7.42 -3.75 -5.12
CA SER A 370 5.95 -3.67 -5.00
C SER A 370 5.28 -2.90 -6.14
N MET A 371 6.05 -2.11 -6.89
CA MET A 371 5.58 -1.35 -8.05
C MET A 371 5.54 -2.23 -9.31
N ARG A 372 4.77 -1.82 -10.32
CA ARG A 372 4.71 -2.55 -11.60
C ARG A 372 6.10 -2.76 -12.22
N GLU A 373 6.94 -1.72 -12.22
CA GLU A 373 8.34 -1.80 -12.65
C GLU A 373 9.23 -1.56 -11.43
N MET A 374 10.09 -2.50 -11.14
CA MET A 374 10.97 -2.48 -9.97
C MET A 374 11.97 -1.33 -10.03
N VAL A 375 12.41 -0.89 -8.85
CA VAL A 375 13.43 0.17 -8.71
C VAL A 375 14.58 -0.33 -7.85
N PHE A 376 15.80 -0.27 -8.37
CA PHE A 376 17.01 -0.47 -7.58
C PHE A 376 17.60 0.88 -7.22
N CYS A 377 17.92 1.09 -5.94
CA CYS A 377 18.47 2.33 -5.42
C CYS A 377 19.76 2.10 -4.65
N CYS A 378 20.67 3.05 -4.76
CA CYS A 378 21.79 3.22 -3.83
C CYS A 378 22.08 4.70 -3.62
N GLY A 379 22.64 5.05 -2.48
CA GLY A 379 22.92 6.45 -2.19
C GLY A 379 23.72 6.66 -0.92
N ILE A 380 24.09 7.90 -0.69
CA ILE A 380 24.76 8.36 0.53
C ILE A 380 24.06 9.60 1.10
N GLU A 381 24.15 9.76 2.38
CA GLU A 381 23.75 10.97 3.10
C GLU A 381 24.95 11.65 3.78
N GLY A 382 24.74 12.85 4.29
CA GLY A 382 25.80 13.60 4.95
C GLY A 382 26.91 14.04 4.00
N SER A 383 26.57 14.44 2.78
CA SER A 383 27.46 14.83 1.70
C SER A 383 27.39 16.33 1.37
N GLU A 384 28.10 16.74 0.33
CA GLU A 384 28.07 18.09 -0.25
C GLU A 384 27.65 18.01 -1.72
N ALA A 385 27.01 19.05 -2.24
CA ALA A 385 26.43 19.05 -3.59
C ALA A 385 27.48 18.82 -4.70
N GLU A 386 28.71 19.33 -4.53
CA GLU A 386 29.80 19.15 -5.47
C GLU A 386 30.31 17.72 -5.63
N HIS A 387 29.96 16.81 -4.72
CA HIS A 387 30.34 15.40 -4.81
C HIS A 387 29.53 14.59 -5.81
N ALA A 388 28.50 15.16 -6.43
CA ALA A 388 27.54 14.46 -7.28
C ALA A 388 28.17 13.68 -8.43
N GLU A 389 29.14 14.29 -9.15
CA GLU A 389 29.79 13.62 -10.29
C GLU A 389 30.75 12.52 -9.82
N ALA A 390 31.49 12.77 -8.75
CA ALA A 390 32.39 11.79 -8.16
C ALA A 390 31.62 10.58 -7.64
N PHE A 391 30.51 10.79 -6.93
CA PHE A 391 29.65 9.74 -6.43
C PHE A 391 29.08 8.86 -7.58
N GLU A 392 28.51 9.46 -8.63
CA GLU A 392 28.02 8.72 -9.81
C GLU A 392 29.13 7.87 -10.43
N ALA A 393 30.31 8.46 -10.62
CA ALA A 393 31.45 7.78 -11.25
C ALA A 393 31.97 6.61 -10.40
N GLU A 394 32.08 6.78 -9.08
CA GLU A 394 32.59 5.76 -8.17
C GLU A 394 31.60 4.61 -7.99
N VAL A 395 30.28 4.89 -7.89
CA VAL A 395 29.22 3.85 -7.87
C VAL A 395 29.29 3.00 -9.14
N LEU A 396 29.32 3.64 -10.32
CA LEU A 396 29.41 2.90 -11.59
C LEU A 396 30.72 2.12 -11.73
N ALA A 397 31.83 2.65 -11.25
CA ALA A 397 33.12 1.95 -11.23
C ALA A 397 33.07 0.74 -10.30
N CYS A 398 32.46 0.85 -9.11
CA CYS A 398 32.26 -0.27 -8.19
C CYS A 398 31.43 -1.39 -8.84
N ILE A 399 30.29 -1.06 -9.44
CA ILE A 399 29.44 -2.04 -10.14
C ILE A 399 30.19 -2.65 -11.33
N GLN A 400 30.94 -1.86 -12.08
CA GLN A 400 31.77 -2.33 -13.19
C GLN A 400 32.85 -3.32 -12.73
N GLN A 401 33.47 -3.07 -11.58
CA GLN A 401 34.49 -3.95 -11.00
C GLN A 401 33.88 -5.29 -10.60
N VAL A 402 32.70 -5.28 -9.94
CA VAL A 402 31.98 -6.52 -9.59
C VAL A 402 31.65 -7.34 -10.83
N ALA A 403 31.18 -6.69 -11.91
CA ALA A 403 30.89 -7.36 -13.17
C ALA A 403 32.14 -7.89 -13.89
N ALA A 404 33.32 -7.30 -13.65
CA ALA A 404 34.58 -7.73 -14.25
C ALA A 404 35.25 -8.86 -13.47
N ASP A 405 35.24 -8.81 -12.15
CA ASP A 405 35.86 -9.81 -11.28
C ASP A 405 35.05 -11.10 -11.18
N GLY A 406 33.73 -11.01 -11.44
CA GLY A 406 32.79 -12.09 -11.19
C GLY A 406 32.46 -12.23 -9.70
N ILE A 407 31.64 -13.21 -9.37
CA ILE A 407 31.17 -13.49 -8.00
C ILE A 407 31.42 -14.96 -7.68
N ASP A 408 31.91 -15.24 -6.47
CA ASP A 408 32.13 -16.60 -6.02
C ASP A 408 30.85 -17.42 -6.00
N GLU A 409 30.93 -18.67 -6.51
CA GLU A 409 29.80 -19.61 -6.54
C GLU A 409 29.21 -19.86 -5.15
N GLU A 410 30.07 -19.94 -4.10
CA GLU A 410 29.63 -20.13 -2.72
C GLU A 410 28.78 -18.95 -2.22
N LYS A 411 29.14 -17.71 -2.60
CA LYS A 411 28.36 -16.51 -2.26
C LYS A 411 27.01 -16.50 -2.98
N ILE A 412 26.99 -16.84 -4.26
CA ILE A 412 25.74 -16.93 -5.03
C ILE A 412 24.81 -17.99 -4.43
N ASP A 413 25.34 -19.18 -4.11
CA ASP A 413 24.55 -20.27 -3.51
C ASP A 413 24.01 -19.88 -2.13
N ALA A 414 24.80 -19.17 -1.32
CA ALA A 414 24.36 -18.64 -0.02
C ALA A 414 23.20 -17.67 -0.18
N ILE A 415 23.28 -16.72 -1.12
CA ILE A 415 22.21 -15.76 -1.40
C ILE A 415 20.94 -16.47 -1.90
N LEU A 416 21.07 -17.41 -2.84
CA LEU A 416 19.91 -18.16 -3.31
C LEU A 416 19.24 -19.00 -2.22
N ARG A 417 20.00 -19.51 -1.26
CA ARG A 417 19.45 -20.19 -0.08
C ARG A 417 18.74 -19.22 0.85
N GLN A 418 19.26 -18.01 1.01
CA GLN A 418 18.59 -16.96 1.81
C GLN A 418 17.26 -16.54 1.17
N ILE A 419 17.24 -16.32 -0.15
CA ILE A 419 16.00 -16.03 -0.89
C ILE A 419 14.99 -17.17 -0.70
N GLU A 420 15.41 -18.43 -0.85
CA GLU A 420 14.57 -19.61 -0.65
C GLU A 420 14.05 -19.70 0.81
N LEU A 421 14.90 -19.44 1.79
CA LEU A 421 14.53 -19.45 3.20
C LEU A 421 13.51 -18.35 3.49
N HIS A 422 13.76 -17.12 3.02
CA HIS A 422 12.84 -15.99 3.20
C HIS A 422 11.45 -16.25 2.59
N GLN A 423 11.38 -16.98 1.47
CA GLN A 423 10.09 -17.38 0.90
C GLN A 423 9.32 -18.38 1.79
N ARG A 424 10.04 -19.18 2.57
CA ARG A 424 9.44 -20.18 3.50
C ARG A 424 9.19 -19.62 4.89
N GLU A 425 9.95 -18.61 5.30
CA GLU A 425 9.73 -17.92 6.57
C GLU A 425 8.58 -16.95 6.43
N VAL A 426 7.53 -17.22 7.18
CA VAL A 426 6.44 -16.30 7.38
C VAL A 426 6.56 -15.81 8.81
N SER A 427 7.05 -14.60 8.97
CA SER A 427 7.22 -13.99 10.27
C SER A 427 5.86 -13.54 10.80
N GLY A 428 5.53 -13.95 12.05
CA GLY A 428 4.32 -13.53 12.73
C GLY A 428 4.43 -12.18 13.43
N ASP A 429 5.30 -11.28 12.99
CA ASP A 429 5.59 -10.00 13.64
C ASP A 429 4.44 -8.99 13.48
N GLY A 430 3.31 -9.27 14.15
CA GLY A 430 2.16 -8.37 14.21
C GLY A 430 1.20 -8.46 13.03
N MET A 431 1.49 -9.26 12.00
CA MET A 431 0.63 -9.50 10.84
C MET A 431 0.17 -10.97 10.79
N PRO A 432 -1.12 -11.27 10.54
CA PRO A 432 -1.58 -12.64 10.36
C PRO A 432 -0.85 -13.36 9.22
N TYR A 433 -0.51 -14.63 9.42
CA TYR A 433 0.18 -15.46 8.43
C TYR A 433 -0.50 -15.44 7.04
N GLY A 434 -1.84 -15.63 7.03
CA GLY A 434 -2.60 -15.60 5.79
C GLY A 434 -2.55 -14.26 5.08
N LEU A 435 -2.49 -13.15 5.82
CA LEU A 435 -2.38 -11.81 5.23
C LEU A 435 -1.03 -11.58 4.56
N ASP A 436 0.08 -12.02 5.18
CA ASP A 436 1.40 -11.93 4.57
C ASP A 436 1.45 -12.69 3.23
N LEU A 437 0.90 -13.91 3.18
CA LEU A 437 0.79 -14.67 1.92
C LEU A 437 -0.09 -13.97 0.88
N MET A 438 -1.20 -13.37 1.32
CA MET A 438 -2.08 -12.61 0.40
C MET A 438 -1.37 -11.40 -0.19
N LEU A 439 -0.58 -10.66 0.58
CA LEU A 439 0.18 -9.52 0.10
C LEU A 439 1.24 -9.94 -0.92
N ARG A 440 1.94 -11.05 -0.70
CA ARG A 440 2.88 -11.61 -1.69
C ARG A 440 2.19 -12.00 -3.01
N ALA A 441 0.98 -12.55 -2.94
CA ALA A 441 0.18 -12.84 -4.12
C ALA A 441 -0.37 -11.58 -4.80
N LEU A 442 -0.65 -10.54 -4.00
CA LEU A 442 -1.25 -9.30 -4.46
C LEU A 442 -0.36 -8.53 -5.43
N ASP A 443 0.93 -8.45 -5.18
CA ASP A 443 1.87 -7.74 -6.05
C ASP A 443 1.79 -8.25 -7.50
N ALA A 444 1.84 -9.57 -7.68
CA ALA A 444 1.65 -10.17 -9.00
C ALA A 444 0.22 -9.98 -9.54
N ALA A 445 -0.80 -10.19 -8.70
CA ALA A 445 -2.21 -10.09 -9.10
C ALA A 445 -2.61 -8.67 -9.52
N THR A 446 -2.09 -7.64 -8.86
CA THR A 446 -2.34 -6.24 -9.18
C THR A 446 -1.92 -5.91 -10.61
N HIS A 447 -0.79 -6.44 -11.04
CA HIS A 447 -0.25 -6.22 -12.38
C HIS A 447 -0.61 -7.34 -13.37
N TYR A 448 -1.67 -8.12 -13.08
CA TYR A 448 -2.16 -9.20 -13.94
C TYR A 448 -1.14 -10.31 -14.22
N GLY A 449 -0.17 -10.49 -13.34
CA GLY A 449 0.77 -11.59 -13.34
C GLY A 449 0.20 -12.87 -12.72
N ASP A 450 1.05 -13.87 -12.54
CA ASP A 450 0.66 -15.16 -11.96
C ASP A 450 0.77 -15.15 -10.42
N ALA A 451 -0.32 -14.77 -9.75
CA ALA A 451 -0.40 -14.70 -8.29
C ALA A 451 -0.17 -16.06 -7.60
N VAL A 452 -0.51 -17.17 -8.27
CA VAL A 452 -0.29 -18.52 -7.71
C VAL A 452 1.19 -18.89 -7.76
N ALA A 453 1.84 -18.60 -8.90
CA ALA A 453 3.28 -18.81 -9.04
C ALA A 453 4.11 -17.91 -8.12
N ALA A 454 3.62 -16.71 -7.78
CA ALA A 454 4.27 -15.82 -6.81
C ALA A 454 4.34 -16.42 -5.39
N LEU A 455 3.46 -17.35 -5.05
CA LEU A 455 3.48 -18.10 -3.79
C LEU A 455 4.35 -19.36 -3.83
N ASP A 456 4.73 -19.84 -5.03
CA ASP A 456 5.61 -21.00 -5.24
C ASP A 456 6.78 -20.65 -6.16
N LEU A 457 7.76 -19.98 -5.60
CA LEU A 457 8.96 -19.55 -6.35
C LEU A 457 10.00 -20.68 -6.53
N GLU A 458 9.81 -21.87 -5.93
CA GLU A 458 10.78 -22.97 -6.02
C GLU A 458 11.15 -23.33 -7.48
N PRO A 459 10.22 -23.44 -8.44
CA PRO A 459 10.56 -23.74 -9.83
C PRO A 459 11.41 -22.63 -10.50
N VAL A 460 11.12 -21.36 -10.16
CA VAL A 460 11.85 -20.21 -10.72
C VAL A 460 13.25 -20.14 -10.12
N ILE A 461 13.38 -20.35 -8.79
CA ILE A 461 14.68 -20.43 -8.09
C ILE A 461 15.53 -21.60 -8.65
N ALA A 462 14.93 -22.77 -8.88
CA ALA A 462 15.63 -23.89 -9.48
C ALA A 462 16.18 -23.54 -10.88
N THR A 463 15.39 -22.84 -11.69
CA THR A 463 15.81 -22.35 -13.00
C THR A 463 16.96 -21.36 -12.89
N LEU A 464 16.88 -20.42 -11.93
CA LEU A 464 17.94 -19.44 -11.69
C LEU A 464 19.24 -20.11 -11.22
N ARG A 465 19.15 -21.13 -10.36
CA ARG A 465 20.30 -21.95 -9.95
C ARG A 465 21.02 -22.62 -11.12
N GLU A 466 20.30 -23.11 -12.12
CA GLU A 466 20.91 -23.65 -13.32
C GLU A 466 21.62 -22.58 -14.16
N ARG A 467 21.00 -21.39 -14.29
CA ARG A 467 21.55 -20.27 -15.06
C ARG A 467 22.87 -19.74 -14.46
N VAL A 468 22.93 -19.61 -13.13
CA VAL A 468 24.13 -19.07 -12.45
C VAL A 468 25.34 -20.01 -12.48
N LYS A 469 25.19 -21.27 -12.90
CA LYS A 469 26.33 -22.17 -13.19
C LYS A 469 27.20 -21.67 -14.35
N ASP A 470 26.62 -20.89 -15.26
CA ASP A 470 27.39 -20.12 -16.23
C ASP A 470 28.00 -18.90 -15.52
N ARG A 471 29.32 -18.91 -15.34
CA ARG A 471 30.06 -17.87 -14.64
C ARG A 471 29.88 -16.46 -15.21
N ASP A 472 29.55 -16.36 -16.51
CA ASP A 472 29.32 -15.10 -17.18
C ASP A 472 27.86 -14.60 -17.03
N TYR A 473 26.97 -15.41 -16.49
CA TYR A 473 25.55 -15.08 -16.40
C TYR A 473 25.32 -13.84 -15.51
N LEU A 474 25.80 -13.88 -14.27
CA LEU A 474 25.60 -12.79 -13.32
C LEU A 474 26.34 -11.49 -13.71
N PRO A 475 27.59 -11.53 -14.20
CA PRO A 475 28.23 -10.38 -14.83
C PRO A 475 27.42 -9.74 -15.96
N ARG A 476 26.87 -10.55 -16.87
CA ARG A 476 26.00 -10.04 -17.96
C ARG A 476 24.70 -9.46 -17.42
N LEU A 477 24.13 -10.06 -16.39
CA LEU A 477 22.91 -9.60 -15.73
C LEU A 477 23.13 -8.22 -15.06
N ILE A 478 24.20 -8.05 -14.30
CA ILE A 478 24.60 -6.77 -13.68
C ILE A 478 24.78 -5.69 -14.75
N ARG A 479 25.46 -6.00 -15.86
CA ARG A 479 25.60 -5.05 -16.96
C ARG A 479 24.25 -4.66 -17.54
N ARG A 480 23.40 -5.63 -17.86
CA ARG A 480 22.07 -5.39 -18.45
C ARG A 480 21.19 -4.54 -17.55
N LEU A 481 21.13 -4.85 -16.26
CA LEU A 481 20.22 -4.19 -15.32
C LEU A 481 20.71 -2.79 -14.89
N LEU A 482 22.02 -2.58 -14.77
CA LEU A 482 22.57 -1.37 -14.16
C LEU A 482 23.50 -0.58 -15.09
N LEU A 483 24.56 -1.19 -15.65
CA LEU A 483 25.59 -0.45 -16.39
C LEU A 483 25.12 0.02 -17.76
N ASP A 484 24.48 -0.89 -18.51
CA ASP A 484 24.00 -0.64 -19.87
C ASP A 484 22.54 -0.14 -19.88
N ASN A 485 21.92 -0.01 -18.71
CA ASN A 485 20.57 0.49 -18.56
C ASN A 485 20.58 2.03 -18.55
N PRO A 486 20.03 2.68 -19.60
CA PRO A 486 19.97 4.14 -19.66
C PRO A 486 18.87 4.72 -18.76
N HIS A 487 17.88 3.89 -18.33
CA HIS A 487 16.79 4.34 -17.47
C HIS A 487 17.25 4.40 -16.02
N ARG A 488 18.12 5.36 -15.75
CA ARG A 488 18.61 5.68 -14.41
C ARG A 488 18.64 7.17 -14.16
N VAL A 489 18.48 7.51 -12.89
CA VAL A 489 18.50 8.87 -12.38
C VAL A 489 19.65 9.02 -11.38
N ARG A 490 20.43 10.10 -11.52
CA ARG A 490 21.24 10.63 -10.43
C ARG A 490 20.47 11.81 -9.82
N LEU A 491 20.01 11.61 -8.60
CA LEU A 491 19.29 12.62 -7.82
C LEU A 491 20.21 13.23 -6.75
N VAL A 492 20.25 14.56 -6.70
CA VAL A 492 20.89 15.31 -5.63
C VAL A 492 19.82 16.05 -4.86
N VAL A 493 19.74 15.83 -3.56
CA VAL A 493 18.77 16.53 -2.71
C VAL A 493 19.53 17.38 -1.70
N THR A 494 19.40 18.71 -1.86
CA THR A 494 20.18 19.70 -1.12
C THR A 494 19.36 20.32 0.00
N PRO A 495 19.99 20.60 1.17
CA PRO A 495 19.31 21.26 2.27
C PRO A 495 18.97 22.72 1.92
N ASP A 496 17.78 23.16 2.28
CA ASP A 496 17.32 24.54 2.13
C ASP A 496 16.62 25.00 3.41
N THR A 497 17.21 25.95 4.09
CA THR A 497 16.71 26.52 5.37
C THR A 497 15.55 27.51 5.17
N GLY A 498 15.30 27.94 3.94
CA GLY A 498 14.21 28.87 3.60
C GLY A 498 12.99 28.17 3.00
N LEU A 499 13.09 26.88 2.63
CA LEU A 499 12.03 26.19 1.90
C LEU A 499 10.74 26.04 2.73
N ALA A 500 10.85 25.81 4.03
CA ALA A 500 9.70 25.71 4.92
C ALA A 500 8.93 27.06 4.96
N ASP A 501 9.65 28.16 5.11
CA ASP A 501 9.07 29.52 5.14
C ASP A 501 8.41 29.88 3.79
N ILE A 502 9.01 29.44 2.68
CA ILE A 502 8.47 29.66 1.33
C ILE A 502 7.13 28.92 1.21
N ARG A 503 7.05 27.65 1.63
CA ARG A 503 5.82 26.83 1.58
C ARG A 503 4.74 27.40 2.49
N GLU A 504 5.09 27.78 3.72
CA GLU A 504 4.15 28.39 4.67
C GLU A 504 3.60 29.74 4.15
N SER A 505 4.48 30.56 3.56
CA SER A 505 4.07 31.82 2.94
C SER A 505 3.15 31.62 1.74
N ALA A 506 3.41 30.59 0.92
CA ALA A 506 2.54 30.25 -0.22
C ALA A 506 1.17 29.74 0.25
N GLU A 507 1.12 28.85 1.25
CA GLU A 507 -0.12 28.38 1.86
C GLU A 507 -0.93 29.55 2.47
N THR A 508 -0.26 30.44 3.20
CA THR A 508 -0.88 31.63 3.80
C THR A 508 -1.45 32.57 2.75
N ALA A 509 -0.71 32.82 1.67
CA ALA A 509 -1.17 33.67 0.57
C ALA A 509 -2.39 33.05 -0.15
N ARG A 510 -2.38 31.76 -0.39
CA ARG A 510 -3.51 31.00 -0.98
C ARG A 510 -4.77 31.13 -0.10
N LEU A 511 -4.63 30.92 1.21
CA LEU A 511 -5.73 31.03 2.16
C LEU A 511 -6.27 32.47 2.29
N ALA A 512 -5.39 33.47 2.21
CA ALA A 512 -5.80 34.87 2.21
C ALA A 512 -6.61 35.23 0.97
N GLU A 513 -6.18 34.77 -0.24
CA GLU A 513 -6.92 34.95 -1.48
C GLU A 513 -8.28 34.25 -1.42
N MET A 514 -8.34 33.01 -0.89
CA MET A 514 -9.59 32.30 -0.68
C MET A 514 -10.54 33.11 0.23
N LYS A 515 -10.03 33.64 1.33
CA LYS A 515 -10.80 34.44 2.29
C LYS A 515 -11.38 35.72 1.66
N GLU A 516 -10.59 36.41 0.85
CA GLU A 516 -11.05 37.63 0.15
C GLU A 516 -12.19 37.36 -0.85
N ASN A 517 -12.23 36.14 -1.41
CA ASN A 517 -13.25 35.72 -2.38
C ASN A 517 -14.47 35.02 -1.73
N LEU A 518 -14.52 34.87 -0.40
CA LEU A 518 -15.65 34.23 0.28
C LEU A 518 -16.89 35.15 0.25
N SER A 519 -18.02 34.56 -0.12
CA SER A 519 -19.33 35.16 0.10
C SER A 519 -19.74 35.07 1.59
N SER A 520 -20.71 35.87 2.01
CA SER A 520 -21.28 35.73 3.35
C SER A 520 -21.97 34.39 3.59
N GLU A 521 -22.46 33.75 2.52
CA GLU A 521 -23.05 32.41 2.57
C GLU A 521 -21.98 31.34 2.82
N HIS A 522 -20.89 31.36 2.05
CA HIS A 522 -19.76 30.43 2.25
C HIS A 522 -19.09 30.65 3.63
N THR A 523 -19.03 31.92 4.12
CA THR A 523 -18.51 32.18 5.47
C THR A 523 -19.39 31.53 6.55
N ALA A 524 -20.70 31.54 6.38
CA ALA A 524 -21.62 30.90 7.32
C ALA A 524 -21.51 29.36 7.24
N GLU A 525 -21.34 28.79 6.04
CA GLU A 525 -21.13 27.35 5.84
C GLU A 525 -19.86 26.87 6.53
N ILE A 526 -18.75 27.62 6.41
CA ILE A 526 -17.48 27.28 7.08
C ILE A 526 -17.61 27.30 8.60
N LEU A 527 -18.42 28.20 9.15
CA LEU A 527 -18.65 28.32 10.61
C LEU A 527 -19.62 27.25 11.13
N ASP A 528 -20.43 26.63 10.26
CA ASP A 528 -21.39 25.55 10.59
C ASP A 528 -20.77 24.14 10.47
N LEU A 529 -19.61 24.01 9.83
CA LEU A 529 -18.87 22.76 9.69
C LEU A 529 -18.18 22.36 11.01
#